data_f7bc35cf307f48ae8c23a5f05eff96c8
#
_entry.id   f7bc35cf307f48ae8c23a5f05eff96c8
#
_cell.length_a   1.000
_cell.length_b   1.000
_cell.length_c   1.000
_cell.angle_alpha   90.00
_cell.angle_beta   90.00
_cell.angle_gamma   90.00
#
_symmetry.space_group_name_H-M   'P 1'
#
loop_
_entity.id
_entity.type
_entity.pdbx_description
1 polymer ?
#
loop_
_entity_poly.entity_id
_entity_poly.type
_entity_poly.pdbx_seq_one_letter_code
_entity_poly.pdbx_strand_id
1 'polypeptide(L)'
;MTALRELRTLRLLLRSFEPGDIPTIVRLAGAREIAATTANIPHPYAEVDAQSFLAHADQDFRAGRSVTFAVTTLQTGDLCGAVGLAIAPAHERAELGYWIGVPYWGRGFATEAASAVLAFGFETLRLNRIYASHFAGNTASQRVLEKLGMRHEGPSRQHVRKWNRYFDLENYGLLASEFRGKE
;
A
#
# COMPACT_ATOMS: atom_id res chain seq x y z
N MET A 1 10.47 -9.61 -16.33
CA MET A 1 11.04 -9.54 -14.96
C MET A 1 10.90 -10.90 -14.30
N THR A 2 11.89 -11.33 -13.51
CA THR A 2 11.84 -12.49 -12.62
C THR A 2 10.64 -12.34 -11.67
N ALA A 3 10.13 -13.44 -11.10
CA ALA A 3 9.01 -13.42 -10.14
C ALA A 3 9.23 -12.37 -9.02
N LEU A 4 8.15 -11.80 -8.53
CA LEU A 4 8.20 -10.85 -7.41
C LEU A 4 8.83 -11.54 -6.18
N ARG A 5 9.92 -10.96 -5.67
CA ARG A 5 10.62 -11.51 -4.51
C ARG A 5 9.78 -11.30 -3.25
N GLU A 6 9.62 -12.36 -2.46
CA GLU A 6 9.00 -12.26 -1.14
C GLU A 6 9.81 -11.39 -0.18
N LEU A 7 9.12 -10.60 0.64
CA LEU A 7 9.73 -9.84 1.73
C LEU A 7 9.24 -10.41 3.06
N ARG A 8 10.18 -10.70 3.95
CA ARG A 8 9.90 -11.26 5.27
C ARG A 8 10.17 -10.23 6.36
N THR A 9 9.24 -10.09 7.29
CA THR A 9 9.37 -9.22 8.45
C THR A 9 9.30 -10.05 9.73
N LEU A 10 9.18 -9.40 10.89
CA LEU A 10 9.05 -10.11 12.16
C LEU A 10 7.76 -10.96 12.23
N ARG A 11 6.64 -10.46 11.71
CA ARG A 11 5.32 -11.08 11.84
C ARG A 11 4.62 -11.34 10.52
N LEU A 12 5.13 -10.79 9.41
CA LEU A 12 4.46 -10.77 8.12
C LEU A 12 5.33 -11.39 7.03
N LEU A 13 4.64 -12.03 6.07
CA LEU A 13 5.17 -12.39 4.77
C LEU A 13 4.45 -11.54 3.72
N LEU A 14 5.22 -10.80 2.94
CA LEU A 14 4.74 -10.05 1.78
C LEU A 14 5.08 -10.88 0.53
N ARG A 15 4.06 -11.36 -0.16
CA ARG A 15 4.17 -12.25 -1.33
C ARG A 15 3.36 -11.75 -2.51
N SER A 16 3.52 -12.35 -3.66
CA SER A 16 2.57 -12.16 -4.77
C SER A 16 1.16 -12.58 -4.37
N PHE A 17 0.16 -11.93 -4.97
CA PHE A 17 -1.22 -12.40 -4.86
C PHE A 17 -1.41 -13.71 -5.61
N GLU A 18 -2.33 -14.53 -5.14
CA GLU A 18 -2.75 -15.78 -5.74
C GLU A 18 -4.26 -15.75 -6.02
N PRO A 19 -4.76 -16.50 -7.01
CA PRO A 19 -6.20 -16.57 -7.27
C PRO A 19 -7.02 -17.00 -6.03
N GLY A 20 -6.44 -17.81 -5.15
CA GLY A 20 -7.05 -18.22 -3.89
C GLY A 20 -7.26 -17.09 -2.88
N ASP A 21 -6.62 -15.93 -3.07
CA ASP A 21 -6.80 -14.75 -2.20
C ASP A 21 -8.12 -14.00 -2.49
N ILE A 22 -8.72 -14.19 -3.68
CA ILE A 22 -9.89 -13.42 -4.14
C ILE A 22 -11.03 -13.38 -3.11
N PRO A 23 -11.50 -14.50 -2.53
CA PRO A 23 -12.59 -14.46 -1.57
C PRO A 23 -12.24 -13.63 -0.32
N THR A 24 -11.00 -13.70 0.13
CA THR A 24 -10.53 -12.92 1.29
C THR A 24 -10.40 -11.45 0.96
N ILE A 25 -9.91 -11.10 -0.25
CA ILE A 25 -9.85 -9.71 -0.71
C ILE A 25 -11.26 -9.11 -0.74
N VAL A 26 -12.23 -9.80 -1.35
CA VAL A 26 -13.63 -9.34 -1.43
C VAL A 26 -14.18 -9.06 -0.02
N ARG A 27 -13.97 -9.99 0.91
CA ARG A 27 -14.42 -9.86 2.29
C ARG A 27 -13.75 -8.70 3.03
N LEU A 28 -12.43 -8.54 2.89
CA LEU A 28 -11.67 -7.53 3.64
C LEU A 28 -11.76 -6.14 3.00
N ALA A 29 -11.51 -6.02 1.69
CA ALA A 29 -11.57 -4.75 0.97
C ALA A 29 -13.01 -4.24 0.79
N GLY A 30 -13.99 -5.16 0.84
CA GLY A 30 -15.41 -4.82 0.77
C GLY A 30 -15.96 -4.12 2.01
N ALA A 31 -15.23 -4.08 3.12
CA ALA A 31 -15.63 -3.31 4.29
C ALA A 31 -15.70 -1.81 3.94
N ARG A 32 -16.81 -1.16 4.35
CA ARG A 32 -17.04 0.25 4.05
C ARG A 32 -15.96 1.15 4.60
N GLU A 33 -15.39 0.78 5.73
CA GLU A 33 -14.30 1.48 6.41
C GLU A 33 -13.04 1.53 5.53
N ILE A 34 -12.76 0.47 4.77
CA ILE A 34 -11.64 0.44 3.82
C ILE A 34 -11.91 1.40 2.67
N ALA A 35 -13.08 1.29 2.06
CA ALA A 35 -13.45 2.22 0.98
C ALA A 35 -13.49 3.68 1.45
N ALA A 36 -13.88 3.94 2.70
CA ALA A 36 -13.93 5.30 3.24
C ALA A 36 -12.53 5.93 3.44
N THR A 37 -11.48 5.13 3.52
CA THR A 37 -10.11 5.58 3.79
C THR A 37 -9.16 5.42 2.62
N THR A 38 -9.65 4.93 1.47
CA THR A 38 -8.87 4.69 0.25
C THR A 38 -9.51 5.39 -0.95
N ALA A 39 -8.69 5.88 -1.88
CA ALA A 39 -9.20 6.58 -3.06
C ALA A 39 -9.86 5.61 -4.06
N ASN A 40 -9.23 4.48 -4.34
CA ASN A 40 -9.52 3.64 -5.49
C ASN A 40 -10.30 2.35 -5.17
N ILE A 41 -10.51 2.00 -3.90
CA ILE A 41 -11.30 0.83 -3.53
C ILE A 41 -12.79 1.21 -3.57
N PRO A 42 -13.61 0.59 -4.43
CA PRO A 42 -15.04 0.89 -4.52
C PRO A 42 -15.82 0.32 -3.33
N HIS A 43 -17.06 0.74 -3.19
CA HIS A 43 -18.02 0.12 -2.28
C HIS A 43 -19.43 0.20 -2.89
N PRO A 44 -20.14 -0.92 -3.05
CA PRO A 44 -19.71 -2.29 -2.72
C PRO A 44 -18.50 -2.75 -3.53
N TYR A 45 -17.77 -3.75 -3.02
CA TYR A 45 -16.61 -4.36 -3.65
C TYR A 45 -16.98 -5.79 -4.06
N ALA A 46 -16.99 -6.07 -5.36
CA ALA A 46 -17.40 -7.35 -5.91
C ALA A 46 -16.18 -8.23 -6.26
N GLU A 47 -16.45 -9.50 -6.56
CA GLU A 47 -15.42 -10.44 -6.98
C GLU A 47 -14.69 -9.99 -8.25
N VAL A 48 -15.42 -9.38 -9.21
CA VAL A 48 -14.83 -8.83 -10.43
C VAL A 48 -13.82 -7.71 -10.14
N ASP A 49 -14.01 -6.94 -9.07
CA ASP A 49 -13.04 -5.91 -8.67
C ASP A 49 -11.76 -6.56 -8.16
N ALA A 50 -11.85 -7.65 -7.38
CA ALA A 50 -10.70 -8.40 -6.89
C ALA A 50 -9.95 -9.09 -8.05
N GLN A 51 -10.66 -9.70 -8.98
CA GLN A 51 -10.08 -10.30 -10.19
C GLN A 51 -9.33 -9.25 -11.02
N SER A 52 -9.95 -8.09 -11.25
CA SER A 52 -9.34 -6.97 -11.96
C SER A 52 -8.10 -6.44 -11.23
N PHE A 53 -8.15 -6.34 -9.90
CA PHE A 53 -7.02 -5.91 -9.08
C PHE A 53 -5.83 -6.86 -9.24
N LEU A 54 -6.03 -8.19 -9.17
CA LEU A 54 -4.97 -9.16 -9.36
C LEU A 54 -4.37 -9.09 -10.77
N ALA A 55 -5.23 -8.99 -11.78
CA ALA A 55 -4.79 -8.90 -13.18
C ALA A 55 -3.94 -7.65 -13.44
N HIS A 56 -4.36 -6.49 -12.91
CA HIS A 56 -3.61 -5.25 -13.02
C HIS A 56 -2.29 -5.31 -12.25
N ALA A 57 -2.29 -5.89 -11.03
CA ALA A 57 -1.06 -6.03 -10.25
C ALA A 57 0.00 -6.86 -10.97
N ASP A 58 -0.37 -7.98 -11.62
CA ASP A 58 0.54 -8.79 -12.43
C ASP A 58 1.01 -8.06 -13.70
N GLN A 59 0.08 -7.43 -14.43
CA GLN A 59 0.40 -6.68 -15.63
C GLN A 59 1.36 -5.52 -15.35
N ASP A 60 1.10 -4.73 -14.32
CA ASP A 60 1.91 -3.58 -13.95
C ASP A 60 3.28 -3.98 -13.40
N PHE A 61 3.34 -5.10 -12.67
CA PHE A 61 4.62 -5.68 -12.24
C PHE A 61 5.48 -6.07 -13.44
N ARG A 62 4.92 -6.80 -14.41
CA ARG A 62 5.64 -7.20 -15.63
C ARG A 62 6.12 -6.00 -16.45
N ALA A 63 5.35 -4.93 -16.44
CA ALA A 63 5.69 -3.69 -17.12
C ALA A 63 6.61 -2.75 -16.32
N GLY A 64 6.99 -3.12 -15.09
CA GLY A 64 7.82 -2.27 -14.20
C GLY A 64 7.13 -1.01 -13.69
N ARG A 65 5.79 -0.95 -13.76
CA ARG A 65 5.00 0.21 -13.32
C ARG A 65 4.58 0.12 -11.86
N SER A 66 4.48 -1.08 -11.30
CA SER A 66 4.19 -1.23 -9.87
C SER A 66 4.77 -2.52 -9.31
N VAL A 67 4.86 -2.56 -7.99
CA VAL A 67 5.02 -3.79 -7.20
C VAL A 67 3.95 -3.79 -6.12
N THR A 68 3.15 -4.85 -6.06
CA THR A 68 2.05 -4.96 -5.10
C THR A 68 2.12 -6.31 -4.40
N PHE A 69 2.17 -6.28 -3.08
CA PHE A 69 2.29 -7.45 -2.23
C PHE A 69 0.99 -7.73 -1.47
N ALA A 70 0.62 -8.98 -1.42
CA ALA A 70 -0.29 -9.51 -0.41
C ALA A 70 0.42 -9.49 0.94
N VAL A 71 -0.18 -8.89 1.94
CA VAL A 71 0.31 -8.89 3.32
C VAL A 71 -0.30 -10.06 4.05
N THR A 72 0.50 -11.05 4.42
CA THR A 72 0.04 -12.24 5.14
C THR A 72 0.75 -12.40 6.49
N THR A 73 0.09 -13.02 7.47
CA THR A 73 0.74 -13.34 8.74
C THR A 73 1.69 -14.52 8.59
N LEU A 74 2.86 -14.47 9.20
CA LEU A 74 3.80 -15.61 9.21
C LEU A 74 3.24 -16.81 9.99
N GLN A 75 2.42 -16.57 11.00
CA GLN A 75 1.95 -17.61 11.90
C GLN A 75 0.89 -18.50 11.25
N THR A 76 -0.08 -17.91 10.56
CA THR A 76 -1.25 -18.64 10.03
C THR A 76 -1.35 -18.57 8.51
N GLY A 77 -0.58 -17.72 7.84
CA GLY A 77 -0.71 -17.45 6.41
C GLY A 77 -1.92 -16.59 6.04
N ASP A 78 -2.66 -16.08 7.02
CA ASP A 78 -3.87 -15.28 6.76
C ASP A 78 -3.54 -14.01 6.01
N LEU A 79 -4.27 -13.75 4.93
CA LEU A 79 -4.22 -12.49 4.21
C LEU A 79 -4.82 -11.36 5.07
N CYS A 80 -4.03 -10.32 5.30
CA CYS A 80 -4.39 -9.16 6.13
C CYS A 80 -4.69 -7.91 5.32
N GLY A 81 -4.16 -7.79 4.10
CA GLY A 81 -4.26 -6.60 3.29
C GLY A 81 -3.29 -6.58 2.11
N ALA A 82 -3.00 -5.39 1.62
CA ALA A 82 -2.06 -5.15 0.55
C ALA A 82 -1.15 -3.96 0.85
N VAL A 83 0.06 -3.98 0.26
CA VAL A 83 1.01 -2.87 0.26
C VAL A 83 1.77 -2.86 -1.06
N GLY A 84 2.10 -1.70 -1.60
CA GLY A 84 2.82 -1.63 -2.86
C GLY A 84 3.37 -0.26 -3.19
N LEU A 85 4.09 -0.21 -4.30
CA LEU A 85 4.67 0.99 -4.89
C LEU A 85 4.17 1.13 -6.32
N ALA A 86 3.56 2.26 -6.64
CA ALA A 86 3.30 2.69 -8.01
C ALA A 86 4.53 3.48 -8.50
N ILE A 87 5.24 2.94 -9.48
CA ILE A 87 6.59 3.39 -9.84
C ILE A 87 6.52 4.32 -11.04
N ALA A 88 7.21 5.46 -10.96
CA ALA A 88 7.49 6.36 -12.07
C ALA A 88 9.01 6.30 -12.40
N PRO A 89 9.45 5.34 -13.24
CA PRO A 89 10.87 5.05 -13.44
C PRO A 89 11.67 6.23 -13.95
N ALA A 90 11.09 7.03 -14.86
CA ALA A 90 11.74 8.23 -15.42
C ALA A 90 12.10 9.29 -14.38
N HIS A 91 11.53 9.21 -13.19
CA HIS A 91 11.75 10.15 -12.10
C HIS A 91 12.35 9.48 -10.85
N GLU A 92 12.71 8.20 -10.93
CA GLU A 92 13.25 7.41 -9.80
C GLU A 92 12.40 7.58 -8.52
N ARG A 93 11.07 7.64 -8.69
CA ARG A 93 10.14 7.82 -7.56
C ARG A 93 9.00 6.83 -7.61
N ALA A 94 8.37 6.61 -6.45
CA ALA A 94 7.15 5.80 -6.37
C ALA A 94 6.17 6.35 -5.34
N GLU A 95 4.90 6.04 -5.53
CA GLU A 95 3.85 6.25 -4.55
C GLU A 95 3.64 4.97 -3.73
N LEU A 96 3.74 5.10 -2.42
CA LEU A 96 3.41 4.03 -1.48
C LEU A 96 1.90 4.01 -1.23
N GLY A 97 1.30 2.85 -1.48
CA GLY A 97 -0.11 2.59 -1.17
C GLY A 97 -0.26 1.35 -0.29
N TYR A 98 -1.23 1.36 0.62
CA TYR A 98 -1.55 0.20 1.46
C TYR A 98 -2.98 0.26 1.97
N TRP A 99 -3.51 -0.91 2.27
CA TRP A 99 -4.70 -1.09 3.09
C TRP A 99 -4.57 -2.36 3.94
N ILE A 100 -5.14 -2.33 5.13
CA ILE A 100 -5.19 -3.47 6.04
C ILE A 100 -6.64 -3.69 6.44
N GLY A 101 -7.10 -4.92 6.34
CA GLY A 101 -8.47 -5.31 6.71
C GLY A 101 -8.80 -4.96 8.16
N VAL A 102 -10.04 -4.53 8.40
CA VAL A 102 -10.52 -4.06 9.72
C VAL A 102 -10.17 -5.00 10.88
N PRO A 103 -10.29 -6.36 10.76
CA PRO A 103 -9.92 -7.27 11.85
C PRO A 103 -8.45 -7.23 12.29
N TYR A 104 -7.59 -6.62 11.47
CA TYR A 104 -6.15 -6.54 11.71
C TYR A 104 -5.66 -5.13 12.08
N TRP A 105 -6.59 -4.16 12.24
CA TRP A 105 -6.26 -2.79 12.65
C TRP A 105 -5.69 -2.76 14.06
N GLY A 106 -4.92 -1.71 14.35
CA GLY A 106 -4.30 -1.50 15.67
C GLY A 106 -3.13 -2.42 16.00
N ARG A 107 -2.79 -3.39 15.14
CA ARG A 107 -1.69 -4.36 15.36
C ARG A 107 -0.33 -3.89 14.82
N GLY A 108 -0.27 -2.73 14.17
CA GLY A 108 0.97 -2.19 13.58
C GLY A 108 1.36 -2.83 12.23
N PHE A 109 0.52 -3.68 11.65
CA PHE A 109 0.81 -4.39 10.40
C PHE A 109 1.03 -3.46 9.21
N ALA A 110 0.28 -2.35 9.12
CA ALA A 110 0.49 -1.35 8.07
C ALA A 110 1.91 -0.76 8.13
N THR A 111 2.36 -0.36 9.32
CA THR A 111 3.71 0.21 9.51
C THR A 111 4.79 -0.83 9.21
N GLU A 112 4.61 -2.07 9.66
CA GLU A 112 5.59 -3.15 9.45
C GLU A 112 5.72 -3.51 7.98
N ALA A 113 4.61 -3.70 7.28
CA ALA A 113 4.58 -4.00 5.85
C ALA A 113 5.15 -2.86 5.01
N ALA A 114 4.71 -1.63 5.27
CA ALA A 114 5.18 -0.45 4.54
C ALA A 114 6.67 -0.19 4.77
N SER A 115 7.19 -0.43 5.98
CA SER A 115 8.64 -0.33 6.26
C SER A 115 9.47 -1.28 5.39
N ALA A 116 9.02 -2.53 5.22
CA ALA A 116 9.69 -3.51 4.37
C ALA A 116 9.66 -3.09 2.88
N VAL A 117 8.54 -2.51 2.44
CA VAL A 117 8.38 -2.02 1.06
C VAL A 117 9.20 -0.75 0.82
N LEU A 118 9.36 0.14 1.80
CA LEU A 118 10.29 1.28 1.71
C LEU A 118 11.73 0.81 1.54
N ALA A 119 12.18 -0.15 2.36
CA ALA A 119 13.51 -0.75 2.23
C ALA A 119 13.71 -1.36 0.82
N PHE A 120 12.74 -2.14 0.35
CA PHE A 120 12.76 -2.70 -1.00
C PHE A 120 12.85 -1.60 -2.08
N GLY A 121 12.08 -0.53 -1.94
CA GLY A 121 12.08 0.60 -2.88
C GLY A 121 13.44 1.32 -2.94
N PHE A 122 14.03 1.64 -1.81
CA PHE A 122 15.31 2.35 -1.77
C PHE A 122 16.51 1.45 -2.05
N GLU A 123 16.55 0.24 -1.48
CA GLU A 123 17.73 -0.62 -1.54
C GLU A 123 17.76 -1.49 -2.80
N THR A 124 16.59 -2.01 -3.24
CA THR A 124 16.50 -2.93 -4.39
C THR A 124 16.16 -2.18 -5.68
N LEU A 125 15.11 -1.34 -5.65
CA LEU A 125 14.68 -0.58 -6.84
C LEU A 125 15.50 0.69 -7.06
N ARG A 126 16.34 1.09 -6.09
CA ARG A 126 17.20 2.29 -6.16
C ARG A 126 16.43 3.59 -6.41
N LEU A 127 15.22 3.66 -5.88
CA LEU A 127 14.42 4.88 -5.99
C LEU A 127 15.07 6.03 -5.20
N ASN A 128 14.98 7.24 -5.74
CA ASN A 128 15.43 8.47 -5.06
C ASN A 128 14.37 8.98 -4.06
N ARG A 129 13.08 8.75 -4.34
CA ARG A 129 11.98 9.28 -3.54
C ARG A 129 10.81 8.30 -3.46
N ILE A 130 10.25 8.15 -2.27
CA ILE A 130 8.95 7.51 -2.08
C ILE A 130 8.03 8.51 -1.38
N TYR A 131 6.81 8.66 -1.91
CA TYR A 131 5.79 9.54 -1.35
C TYR A 131 4.51 8.75 -1.10
N ALA A 132 3.64 9.30 -0.27
CA ALA A 132 2.34 8.74 0.05
C ALA A 132 1.35 9.85 0.36
N SER A 133 0.07 9.56 0.23
CA SER A 133 -0.97 10.47 0.68
C SER A 133 -2.08 9.74 1.44
N HIS A 134 -2.83 10.47 2.25
CA HIS A 134 -4.04 9.97 2.89
C HIS A 134 -5.13 11.04 2.88
N PHE A 135 -6.39 10.65 3.00
CA PHE A 135 -7.49 11.60 3.16
C PHE A 135 -7.30 12.43 4.42
N ALA A 136 -7.49 13.74 4.31
CA ALA A 136 -7.48 14.63 5.47
C ALA A 136 -8.42 14.09 6.56
N GLY A 137 -7.91 14.03 7.79
CA GLY A 137 -8.62 13.43 8.93
C GLY A 137 -8.40 11.93 9.13
N ASN A 138 -7.70 11.21 8.23
CA ASN A 138 -7.30 9.82 8.45
C ASN A 138 -6.06 9.75 9.36
N THR A 139 -6.27 9.98 10.67
CA THR A 139 -5.19 9.99 11.68
C THR A 139 -4.47 8.64 11.82
N ALA A 140 -5.13 7.54 11.46
CA ALA A 140 -4.50 6.22 11.49
C ALA A 140 -3.40 6.11 10.43
N SER A 141 -3.68 6.52 9.19
CA SER A 141 -2.70 6.55 8.11
C SER A 141 -1.60 7.60 8.37
N GLN A 142 -1.97 8.78 8.88
CA GLN A 142 -1.01 9.80 9.31
C GLN A 142 0.06 9.19 10.24
N ARG A 143 -0.36 8.52 11.32
CA ARG A 143 0.56 7.88 12.28
C ARG A 143 1.44 6.81 11.66
N VAL A 144 0.95 6.10 10.65
CA VAL A 144 1.77 5.14 9.90
C VAL A 144 2.89 5.87 9.16
N LEU A 145 2.57 6.91 8.38
CA LEU A 145 3.55 7.64 7.59
C LEU A 145 4.58 8.36 8.47
N GLU A 146 4.16 8.94 9.59
CA GLU A 146 5.06 9.55 10.58
C GLU A 146 6.05 8.51 11.19
N LYS A 147 5.54 7.30 11.55
CA LYS A 147 6.39 6.21 12.07
C LYS A 147 7.36 5.66 11.03
N LEU A 148 7.07 5.81 9.76
CA LEU A 148 7.97 5.47 8.65
C LEU A 148 9.04 6.54 8.40
N GLY A 149 8.99 7.66 9.13
CA GLY A 149 9.92 8.79 8.96
C GLY A 149 9.61 9.67 7.77
N MET A 150 8.43 9.52 7.17
CA MET A 150 8.01 10.38 6.07
C MET A 150 7.67 11.77 6.58
N ARG A 151 8.09 12.80 5.83
CA ARG A 151 7.82 14.20 6.16
C ARG A 151 6.53 14.69 5.52
N HIS A 152 5.73 15.43 6.26
CA HIS A 152 4.54 16.10 5.74
C HIS A 152 4.95 17.21 4.76
N GLU A 153 4.35 17.23 3.58
CA GLU A 153 4.68 18.16 2.48
C GLU A 153 3.52 19.10 2.16
N GLY A 154 2.42 19.00 2.89
CA GLY A 154 1.27 19.86 2.76
C GLY A 154 0.05 19.22 2.10
N PRO A 155 -1.08 19.92 2.11
CA PRO A 155 -2.35 19.43 1.59
C PRO A 155 -2.50 19.63 0.08
N SER A 156 -3.19 18.68 -0.56
CA SER A 156 -3.80 18.85 -1.89
C SER A 156 -5.30 19.00 -1.73
N ARG A 157 -5.82 20.22 -1.92
CA ARG A 157 -7.23 20.52 -1.69
C ARG A 157 -8.11 19.91 -2.78
N GLN A 158 -9.24 19.27 -2.39
CA GLN A 158 -10.25 18.71 -3.29
C GLN A 158 -9.67 17.78 -4.37
N HIS A 159 -8.63 17.04 -3.99
CA HIS A 159 -7.82 16.24 -4.92
C HIS A 159 -8.53 14.97 -5.40
N VAL A 160 -9.33 14.34 -4.54
CA VAL A 160 -10.05 13.11 -4.87
C VAL A 160 -11.55 13.36 -4.84
N ARG A 161 -12.26 12.93 -5.90
CA ARG A 161 -13.72 12.87 -5.92
C ARG A 161 -14.18 11.44 -5.68
N LYS A 162 -14.90 11.23 -4.58
CA LYS A 162 -15.49 9.93 -4.22
C LYS A 162 -16.87 10.13 -3.61
N TRP A 163 -17.85 9.27 -3.92
CA TRP A 163 -19.22 9.33 -3.43
C TRP A 163 -19.86 10.72 -3.56
N ASN A 164 -19.67 11.35 -4.74
CA ASN A 164 -20.13 12.71 -5.05
C ASN A 164 -19.62 13.81 -4.10
N ARG A 165 -18.50 13.57 -3.40
CA ARG A 165 -17.82 14.53 -2.54
C ARG A 165 -16.37 14.67 -2.94
N TYR A 166 -15.79 15.84 -2.69
CA TYR A 166 -14.36 16.09 -2.83
C TYR A 166 -13.67 15.90 -1.49
N PHE A 167 -12.49 15.34 -1.53
CA PHE A 167 -11.66 15.08 -0.36
C PHE A 167 -10.29 15.73 -0.56
N ASP A 168 -9.79 16.36 0.49
CA ASP A 168 -8.42 16.83 0.55
C ASP A 168 -7.51 15.64 0.88
N LEU A 169 -6.29 15.69 0.38
CA LEU A 169 -5.22 14.76 0.73
C LEU A 169 -4.14 15.49 1.53
N GLU A 170 -3.56 14.78 2.49
CA GLU A 170 -2.31 15.18 3.14
C GLU A 170 -1.17 14.38 2.51
N ASN A 171 -0.15 15.07 2.02
CA ASN A 171 0.97 14.49 1.29
C ASN A 171 2.19 14.33 2.18
N TYR A 172 2.90 13.23 2.00
CA TYR A 172 4.11 12.88 2.72
C TYR A 172 5.18 12.39 1.75
N GLY A 173 6.46 12.66 2.05
CA GLY A 173 7.58 12.22 1.25
C GLY A 173 8.75 11.75 2.09
N LEU A 174 9.56 10.86 1.50
CA LEU A 174 10.82 10.39 2.05
C LEU A 174 11.84 10.29 0.92
N LEU A 175 13.03 10.83 1.13
CA LEU A 175 14.13 10.72 0.18
C LEU A 175 15.08 9.57 0.55
N ALA A 176 15.75 9.00 -0.45
CA ALA A 176 16.75 7.95 -0.21
C ALA A 176 17.84 8.39 0.78
N SER A 177 18.24 9.67 0.73
CA SER A 177 19.22 10.26 1.65
C SER A 177 18.73 10.40 3.09
N GLU A 178 17.42 10.34 3.33
CA GLU A 178 16.79 10.44 4.64
C GLU A 178 16.41 9.05 5.20
N PHE A 179 16.32 8.05 4.30
CA PHE A 179 15.95 6.70 4.69
C PHE A 179 17.05 6.09 5.57
N ARG A 180 16.68 5.78 6.79
CA ARG A 180 17.53 4.98 7.70
C ARG A 180 16.96 3.57 7.72
N GLY A 181 17.63 2.64 7.04
CA GLY A 181 17.29 1.22 7.17
C GLY A 181 17.14 0.86 8.65
N LYS A 182 16.18 0.00 8.99
CA LYS A 182 16.13 -0.52 10.37
C LYS A 182 17.37 -1.36 10.60
N GLU A 183 18.21 -0.93 11.56
CA GLU A 183 19.19 -1.77 12.18
C GLU A 183 18.56 -3.01 12.81
#